data_f9e69973cd6de1c1a662c5771af93dc0
#
_entry.id   f9e69973cd6de1c1a662c5771af93dc0
#
_cell.length_a   1.000
_cell.length_b   1.000
_cell.length_c   1.000
_cell.angle_alpha   90.00
_cell.angle_beta   90.00
_cell.angle_gamma   90.00
#
_symmetry.space_group_name_H-M   'P 1'
#
loop_
_entity.id
_entity.type
_entity.pdbx_description
1 polymer ?
#
loop_
_entity_poly.entity_id
_entity_poly.type
_entity_poly.pdbx_seq_one_letter_code
_entity_poly.pdbx_strand_id
1 'polypeptide(L)'
;MPPGPGQPARRKRSGGLVAAVLVAALVAGGIGGGIGYWAAERGGISSTTVASGDAPSSFKRDPGTVAAVANKALPSVVTIEAKSGGSGGAEGEGGTGTGFVYDKEGHILTNNHVVASAAEGGKLRATFSDGKSYEAEVVGRAEGYDVAVLKLRNAPSGLTPLPLGDSDRTAVGDSTIAIGAPFGLSNTVTTGIVSAKDRPVASGDGGSANSYMSALQTDASINPGNSGGPLLDARGAVIGINSAIQSPGGGGLGQSQAGSVGLGFAIPVNQARTVAEQLIKEGQPVYPLIGATVNMTQEGEGARVADDGEGGSAAVTPNGPAAKAGLKPGDVITKFGDRVIDSGPTLISEIWTHKPGDKVSLTYERSGKPTTVEVTLAARKGDR
;
A
#
# COMPACT_ATOMS: atom_id res chain seq x y z
N MET A 1 36.24 -86.80 29.62
CA MET A 1 35.72 -87.00 28.25
C MET A 1 34.27 -86.46 28.28
N PRO A 2 33.96 -85.45 27.50
CA PRO A 2 32.56 -84.95 27.44
C PRO A 2 31.78 -85.72 26.36
N PRO A 3 30.46 -85.87 26.51
CA PRO A 3 29.60 -86.52 25.50
C PRO A 3 29.24 -85.58 24.33
N GLY A 4 29.11 -86.17 23.16
CA GLY A 4 28.93 -85.50 21.90
C GLY A 4 27.46 -84.97 21.66
N PRO A 5 27.27 -84.17 20.61
CA PRO A 5 26.02 -83.43 20.40
C PRO A 5 24.91 -84.26 19.76
N GLY A 6 23.70 -84.07 20.33
CA GLY A 6 22.47 -84.67 19.85
C GLY A 6 21.94 -84.02 18.55
N GLN A 7 21.36 -84.87 17.69
CA GLN A 7 20.77 -84.47 16.41
C GLN A 7 19.47 -83.63 16.59
N PRO A 8 19.18 -82.67 15.70
CA PRO A 8 17.96 -81.87 15.77
C PRO A 8 16.75 -82.60 15.19
N ALA A 9 15.59 -82.48 15.90
CA ALA A 9 14.32 -83.05 15.55
C ALA A 9 13.72 -82.41 14.26
N ARG A 10 13.30 -83.22 13.35
CA ARG A 10 12.57 -82.84 12.13
C ARG A 10 11.26 -82.11 12.46
N ARG A 11 11.13 -80.81 12.11
CA ARG A 11 9.94 -80.05 12.13
C ARG A 11 8.94 -80.55 11.04
N LYS A 12 7.74 -80.96 11.47
CA LYS A 12 6.63 -81.33 10.57
C LYS A 12 6.15 -80.10 9.78
N ARG A 13 5.97 -80.22 8.50
CA ARG A 13 5.54 -79.20 7.56
C ARG A 13 4.12 -78.71 7.88
N SER A 14 3.97 -77.47 8.19
CA SER A 14 2.69 -76.71 8.40
C SER A 14 2.04 -76.27 7.07
N GLY A 15 2.29 -76.94 5.95
CA GLY A 15 1.76 -76.58 4.65
C GLY A 15 0.21 -76.62 4.54
N GLY A 16 -0.42 -77.49 5.33
CA GLY A 16 -1.90 -77.58 5.33
C GLY A 16 -2.63 -76.37 5.91
N LEU A 17 -2.06 -75.75 6.90
CA LEU A 17 -2.66 -74.61 7.57
C LEU A 17 -2.62 -73.32 6.67
N VAL A 18 -1.52 -73.13 5.96
CA VAL A 18 -1.38 -72.02 5.00
C VAL A 18 -2.35 -72.19 3.82
N ALA A 19 -2.51 -73.42 3.28
CA ALA A 19 -3.45 -73.71 2.22
C ALA A 19 -4.91 -73.46 2.67
N ALA A 20 -5.26 -73.89 3.92
CA ALA A 20 -6.62 -73.63 4.46
C ALA A 20 -6.94 -72.14 4.67
N VAL A 21 -5.94 -71.33 5.12
CA VAL A 21 -6.11 -69.86 5.26
C VAL A 21 -6.25 -69.19 3.92
N LEU A 22 -5.50 -69.61 2.90
CA LEU A 22 -5.63 -69.04 1.55
C LEU A 22 -6.97 -69.34 0.93
N VAL A 23 -7.47 -70.60 1.07
CA VAL A 23 -8.84 -70.97 0.57
C VAL A 23 -9.91 -70.21 1.31
N ALA A 24 -9.81 -70.06 2.61
CA ALA A 24 -10.76 -69.26 3.43
C ALA A 24 -10.76 -67.78 2.99
N ALA A 25 -9.58 -67.19 2.72
CA ALA A 25 -9.48 -65.83 2.22
C ALA A 25 -10.07 -65.64 0.82
N LEU A 26 -9.88 -66.62 -0.07
CA LEU A 26 -10.47 -66.57 -1.44
C LEU A 26 -11.98 -66.71 -1.39
N VAL A 27 -12.52 -67.58 -0.51
CA VAL A 27 -13.98 -67.75 -0.36
C VAL A 27 -14.59 -66.52 0.29
N ALA A 28 -13.95 -65.95 1.33
CA ALA A 28 -14.43 -64.73 1.96
C ALA A 28 -14.35 -63.54 1.02
N GLY A 29 -13.27 -63.42 0.23
CA GLY A 29 -13.07 -62.39 -0.78
C GLY A 29 -14.07 -62.50 -1.94
N GLY A 30 -14.34 -63.73 -2.39
CA GLY A 30 -15.32 -64.00 -3.46
C GLY A 30 -16.77 -63.70 -3.01
N ILE A 31 -17.14 -64.09 -1.81
CA ILE A 31 -18.47 -63.78 -1.25
C ILE A 31 -18.61 -62.30 -0.96
N GLY A 32 -17.60 -61.68 -0.34
CA GLY A 32 -17.57 -60.24 -0.04
C GLY A 32 -17.61 -59.39 -1.31
N GLY A 33 -16.81 -59.76 -2.34
CA GLY A 33 -16.78 -59.09 -3.63
C GLY A 33 -18.11 -59.26 -4.40
N GLY A 34 -18.69 -60.44 -4.35
CA GLY A 34 -20.00 -60.72 -4.99
C GLY A 34 -21.15 -59.93 -4.35
N ILE A 35 -21.18 -59.90 -3.00
CA ILE A 35 -22.19 -59.10 -2.28
C ILE A 35 -21.96 -57.61 -2.51
N GLY A 36 -20.71 -57.15 -2.51
CA GLY A 36 -20.35 -55.76 -2.79
C GLY A 36 -20.75 -55.34 -4.20
N TYR A 37 -20.46 -56.19 -5.21
CA TYR A 37 -20.87 -55.96 -6.60
C TYR A 37 -22.39 -55.91 -6.75
N TRP A 38 -23.09 -56.87 -6.16
CA TRP A 38 -24.58 -56.95 -6.18
C TRP A 38 -25.25 -55.77 -5.44
N ALA A 39 -24.66 -55.34 -4.32
CA ALA A 39 -25.11 -54.14 -3.59
C ALA A 39 -24.85 -52.86 -4.40
N ALA A 40 -23.73 -52.79 -5.13
CA ALA A 40 -23.41 -51.66 -6.00
C ALA A 40 -24.34 -51.60 -7.23
N GLU A 41 -24.80 -52.76 -7.74
CA GLU A 41 -25.69 -52.84 -8.92
C GLU A 41 -27.16 -52.58 -8.57
N ARG A 42 -27.60 -52.90 -7.33
CA ARG A 42 -28.97 -52.67 -6.85
C ARG A 42 -29.14 -51.47 -5.92
N GLY A 43 -28.12 -51.14 -5.14
CA GLY A 43 -28.02 -49.84 -4.51
C GLY A 43 -27.51 -48.89 -5.55
N GLY A 44 -28.37 -48.17 -6.24
CA GLY A 44 -27.95 -47.05 -7.04
C GLY A 44 -27.06 -46.23 -6.15
N ILE A 45 -25.72 -46.32 -6.35
CA ILE A 45 -24.82 -45.28 -5.91
C ILE A 45 -25.37 -44.08 -6.67
N SER A 46 -26.25 -43.35 -6.02
CA SER A 46 -26.48 -41.97 -6.41
C SER A 46 -25.08 -41.38 -6.43
N SER A 47 -24.44 -41.45 -7.62
CA SER A 47 -23.36 -40.53 -7.86
C SER A 47 -23.96 -39.22 -7.42
N THR A 48 -23.46 -38.68 -6.34
CA THR A 48 -23.72 -37.29 -5.99
C THR A 48 -23.12 -36.52 -7.15
N THR A 49 -23.88 -36.51 -8.26
CA THR A 49 -23.69 -35.48 -9.25
C THR A 49 -23.94 -34.24 -8.43
N VAL A 50 -22.87 -33.59 -8.03
CA VAL A 50 -22.94 -32.20 -7.58
C VAL A 50 -23.70 -31.59 -8.75
N ALA A 51 -24.99 -31.31 -8.56
CA ALA A 51 -25.72 -30.53 -9.51
C ALA A 51 -24.95 -29.22 -9.58
N SER A 52 -24.12 -29.07 -10.61
CA SER A 52 -23.79 -27.76 -11.08
C SER A 52 -25.15 -27.22 -11.50
N GLY A 53 -25.84 -26.57 -10.54
CA GLY A 53 -27.01 -25.79 -10.85
C GLY A 53 -26.58 -24.90 -11.99
N ASP A 54 -27.45 -24.75 -12.99
CA ASP A 54 -27.24 -23.80 -14.07
C ASP A 54 -26.85 -22.46 -13.45
N ALA A 55 -25.53 -22.23 -13.29
CA ALA A 55 -25.01 -20.93 -12.91
C ALA A 55 -25.47 -19.99 -14.03
N PRO A 56 -26.22 -18.94 -13.70
CA PRO A 56 -26.70 -18.02 -14.72
C PRO A 56 -25.52 -17.62 -15.57
N SER A 57 -25.64 -17.79 -16.89
CA SER A 57 -24.59 -17.56 -17.90
C SER A 57 -24.03 -16.11 -17.90
N SER A 58 -24.65 -15.20 -17.14
CA SER A 58 -24.19 -13.86 -16.86
C SER A 58 -24.52 -13.49 -15.42
N PHE A 59 -23.51 -13.40 -14.56
CA PHE A 59 -23.65 -12.84 -13.22
C PHE A 59 -23.64 -11.31 -13.35
N LYS A 60 -24.83 -10.72 -13.60
CA LYS A 60 -24.96 -9.25 -13.58
C LYS A 60 -24.84 -8.80 -12.13
N ARG A 61 -23.76 -8.10 -11.82
CA ARG A 61 -23.52 -7.60 -10.46
C ARG A 61 -24.28 -6.28 -10.27
N ASP A 62 -24.94 -6.13 -9.13
CA ASP A 62 -25.64 -4.89 -8.81
C ASP A 62 -24.68 -3.71 -8.73
N PRO A 63 -25.05 -2.54 -9.26
CA PRO A 63 -24.27 -1.31 -9.11
C PRO A 63 -23.99 -1.03 -7.62
N GLY A 64 -22.76 -0.61 -7.30
CA GLY A 64 -22.32 -0.32 -5.92
C GLY A 64 -21.79 -1.52 -5.15
N THR A 65 -21.85 -2.75 -5.68
CA THR A 65 -21.12 -3.85 -5.09
C THR A 65 -19.61 -3.69 -5.32
N VAL A 66 -18.79 -4.17 -4.37
CA VAL A 66 -17.32 -4.16 -4.51
C VAL A 66 -16.88 -4.75 -5.85
N ALA A 67 -17.50 -5.85 -6.26
CA ALA A 67 -17.16 -6.50 -7.52
C ALA A 67 -17.53 -5.66 -8.75
N ALA A 68 -18.62 -4.89 -8.71
CA ALA A 68 -18.99 -3.98 -9.79
C ALA A 68 -18.02 -2.80 -9.88
N VAL A 69 -17.66 -2.23 -8.73
CA VAL A 69 -16.67 -1.14 -8.64
C VAL A 69 -15.31 -1.61 -9.13
N ALA A 70 -14.83 -2.77 -8.65
CA ALA A 70 -13.57 -3.36 -9.08
C ALA A 70 -13.54 -3.60 -10.61
N ASN A 71 -14.54 -4.23 -11.17
CA ASN A 71 -14.60 -4.49 -12.62
C ASN A 71 -14.53 -3.21 -13.46
N LYS A 72 -15.09 -2.11 -12.96
CA LYS A 72 -15.05 -0.80 -13.63
C LYS A 72 -13.67 -0.13 -13.48
N ALA A 73 -13.03 -0.29 -12.33
CA ALA A 73 -11.78 0.40 -12.02
C ALA A 73 -10.53 -0.33 -12.54
N LEU A 74 -10.52 -1.68 -12.52
CA LEU A 74 -9.36 -2.51 -12.87
C LEU A 74 -8.74 -2.19 -14.24
N PRO A 75 -9.50 -1.90 -15.32
CA PRO A 75 -8.89 -1.53 -16.60
C PRO A 75 -8.07 -0.24 -16.58
N SER A 76 -8.22 0.56 -15.53
CA SER A 76 -7.52 1.84 -15.34
C SER A 76 -6.39 1.74 -14.29
N VAL A 77 -6.14 0.55 -13.76
CA VAL A 77 -5.06 0.30 -12.79
C VAL A 77 -3.92 -0.45 -13.47
N VAL A 78 -2.69 -0.06 -13.19
CA VAL A 78 -1.49 -0.65 -13.76
C VAL A 78 -0.53 -1.13 -12.69
N THR A 79 0.16 -2.24 -12.96
CA THR A 79 1.37 -2.63 -12.24
C THR A 79 2.53 -1.83 -12.76
N ILE A 80 3.33 -1.24 -11.87
CA ILE A 80 4.53 -0.49 -12.21
C ILE A 80 5.74 -1.34 -11.82
N GLU A 81 6.66 -1.51 -12.78
CA GLU A 81 7.99 -2.10 -12.57
C GLU A 81 9.02 -1.01 -12.82
N ALA A 82 9.84 -0.73 -11.80
CA ALA A 82 10.94 0.22 -11.87
C ALA A 82 12.27 -0.55 -11.78
N LYS A 83 13.16 -0.38 -12.76
CA LYS A 83 14.49 -0.98 -12.78
C LYS A 83 15.53 0.10 -12.74
N SER A 84 16.51 -0.02 -11.85
CA SER A 84 17.65 0.90 -11.76
C SER A 84 18.47 0.88 -13.05
N GLY A 85 19.01 2.03 -13.47
CA GLY A 85 19.88 2.21 -14.62
C GLY A 85 21.35 1.86 -14.41
N GLY A 86 21.72 1.27 -13.28
CA GLY A 86 23.12 1.01 -12.89
C GLY A 86 23.89 0.11 -13.86
N SER A 87 25.06 0.58 -14.27
CA SER A 87 26.00 -0.03 -15.22
C SER A 87 26.86 -1.18 -14.63
N GLY A 88 26.40 -1.84 -13.59
CA GLY A 88 27.15 -2.94 -12.96
C GLY A 88 26.27 -4.17 -12.83
N GLY A 89 26.51 -5.18 -13.63
CA GLY A 89 25.96 -6.52 -13.81
C GLY A 89 25.33 -7.33 -12.65
N ALA A 90 24.86 -6.69 -11.60
CA ALA A 90 23.84 -7.20 -10.70
C ALA A 90 22.51 -6.62 -11.18
N GLU A 91 21.49 -7.45 -11.39
CA GLU A 91 20.13 -7.00 -11.61
C GLU A 91 19.77 -6.12 -10.40
N GLY A 92 19.81 -4.77 -10.59
CA GLY A 92 19.61 -3.80 -9.55
C GLY A 92 18.23 -3.99 -8.93
N GLU A 93 18.13 -3.79 -7.63
CA GLU A 93 16.90 -3.82 -6.88
C GLU A 93 15.83 -2.98 -7.61
N GLY A 94 14.84 -3.67 -8.16
CA GLY A 94 13.74 -3.08 -8.87
C GLY A 94 12.61 -2.80 -7.89
N GLY A 95 11.99 -1.63 -7.97
CA GLY A 95 10.74 -1.33 -7.29
C GLY A 95 9.56 -1.94 -8.05
N THR A 96 8.60 -2.50 -7.34
CA THR A 96 7.30 -2.91 -7.91
C THR A 96 6.18 -2.27 -7.10
N GLY A 97 5.21 -1.71 -7.80
CA GLY A 97 4.05 -1.10 -7.18
C GLY A 97 2.89 -1.00 -8.16
N THR A 98 1.97 -0.15 -7.83
CA THR A 98 0.74 0.09 -8.58
C THR A 98 0.66 1.56 -9.00
N GLY A 99 -0.10 1.82 -10.05
CA GLY A 99 -0.52 3.16 -10.44
C GLY A 99 -1.90 3.12 -11.06
N PHE A 100 -2.45 4.27 -11.36
CA PHE A 100 -3.73 4.34 -12.07
C PHE A 100 -3.75 5.49 -13.08
N VAL A 101 -4.57 5.31 -14.12
CA VAL A 101 -4.73 6.28 -15.19
C VAL A 101 -5.35 7.57 -14.63
N TYR A 102 -4.60 8.66 -14.72
CA TYR A 102 -4.99 9.97 -14.22
C TYR A 102 -5.80 10.76 -15.26
N ASP A 103 -5.36 10.71 -16.52
CA ASP A 103 -6.01 11.40 -17.63
C ASP A 103 -5.98 10.60 -18.93
N LYS A 104 -6.63 11.15 -19.97
CA LYS A 104 -6.70 10.53 -21.31
C LYS A 104 -5.41 10.66 -22.12
N GLU A 105 -4.53 11.54 -21.69
CA GLU A 105 -3.22 11.78 -22.32
C GLU A 105 -2.20 10.70 -21.93
N GLY A 106 -2.54 9.82 -20.97
CA GLY A 106 -1.70 8.71 -20.52
C GLY A 106 -0.78 9.07 -19.37
N HIS A 107 -1.17 10.04 -18.56
CA HIS A 107 -0.53 10.22 -17.26
C HIS A 107 -1.01 9.15 -16.27
N ILE A 108 -0.06 8.59 -15.53
CA ILE A 108 -0.28 7.61 -14.47
C ILE A 108 0.13 8.25 -13.16
N LEU A 109 -0.75 8.18 -12.18
CA LEU A 109 -0.47 8.63 -10.81
C LEU A 109 -0.04 7.43 -9.97
N THR A 110 1.00 7.63 -9.15
CA THR A 110 1.58 6.60 -8.28
C THR A 110 2.33 7.23 -7.10
N ASN A 111 2.97 6.43 -6.24
CA ASN A 111 3.87 6.93 -5.21
C ASN A 111 5.28 7.22 -5.74
N ASN A 112 5.96 8.19 -5.13
CA ASN A 112 7.35 8.50 -5.43
C ASN A 112 8.27 7.31 -5.14
N HIS A 113 8.14 6.65 -3.98
CA HIS A 113 8.99 5.52 -3.61
C HIS A 113 8.91 4.33 -4.59
N VAL A 114 7.77 4.15 -5.29
CA VAL A 114 7.61 3.09 -6.31
C VAL A 114 8.55 3.31 -7.49
N VAL A 115 8.83 4.56 -7.85
CA VAL A 115 9.60 4.91 -9.05
C VAL A 115 11.00 5.46 -8.74
N ALA A 116 11.32 5.66 -7.47
CA ALA A 116 12.56 6.29 -7.04
C ALA A 116 13.82 5.59 -7.58
N SER A 117 13.84 4.24 -7.60
CA SER A 117 14.96 3.45 -8.13
C SER A 117 15.22 3.65 -9.63
N ALA A 118 14.22 4.08 -10.39
CA ALA A 118 14.34 4.33 -11.83
C ALA A 118 14.53 5.80 -12.18
N ALA A 119 14.54 6.70 -11.22
CA ALA A 119 14.54 8.14 -11.45
C ALA A 119 15.81 8.66 -12.13
N GLU A 120 16.95 8.00 -11.93
CA GLU A 120 18.26 8.36 -12.49
C GLU A 120 18.61 7.48 -13.71
N GLY A 121 17.80 7.58 -14.77
CA GLY A 121 18.09 6.87 -16.02
C GLY A 121 17.70 5.39 -16.04
N GLY A 122 16.89 4.96 -15.10
CA GLY A 122 16.32 3.61 -15.06
C GLY A 122 15.18 3.42 -16.07
N LYS A 123 14.62 2.22 -16.10
CA LYS A 123 13.50 1.85 -16.96
C LYS A 123 12.22 1.68 -16.15
N LEU A 124 11.15 2.26 -16.65
CA LEU A 124 9.82 2.12 -16.09
C LEU A 124 8.90 1.42 -17.09
N ARG A 125 8.12 0.48 -16.59
CA ARG A 125 7.10 -0.24 -17.34
C ARG A 125 5.79 -0.22 -16.57
N ALA A 126 4.69 0.07 -17.26
CA ALA A 126 3.34 -0.01 -16.75
C ALA A 126 2.59 -1.13 -17.47
N THR A 127 2.08 -2.11 -16.73
CA THR A 127 1.34 -3.26 -17.25
C THR A 127 -0.12 -3.18 -16.82
N PHE A 128 -1.02 -3.14 -17.79
CA PHE A 128 -2.48 -3.11 -17.57
C PHE A 128 -3.04 -4.48 -17.21
N SER A 129 -4.28 -4.51 -16.72
CA SER A 129 -4.99 -5.73 -16.33
C SER A 129 -5.22 -6.73 -17.49
N ASP A 130 -5.16 -6.27 -18.75
CA ASP A 130 -5.24 -7.10 -19.97
C ASP A 130 -3.88 -7.72 -20.36
N GLY A 131 -2.84 -7.51 -19.56
CA GLY A 131 -1.48 -7.99 -19.78
C GLY A 131 -0.64 -7.13 -20.73
N LYS A 132 -1.19 -6.08 -21.33
CA LYS A 132 -0.41 -5.18 -22.19
C LYS A 132 0.48 -4.27 -21.35
N SER A 133 1.72 -4.16 -21.79
CA SER A 133 2.75 -3.38 -21.11
C SER A 133 3.19 -2.21 -21.98
N TYR A 134 3.42 -1.07 -21.37
CA TYR A 134 3.91 0.15 -22.00
C TYR A 134 5.12 0.67 -21.25
N GLU A 135 6.10 1.18 -21.99
CA GLU A 135 7.18 1.96 -21.37
C GLU A 135 6.62 3.27 -20.83
N ALA A 136 7.18 3.70 -19.72
CA ALA A 136 6.79 4.95 -19.09
C ALA A 136 8.03 5.79 -18.76
N GLU A 137 7.83 7.10 -18.62
CA GLU A 137 8.85 8.03 -18.18
C GLU A 137 8.31 8.89 -17.05
N VAL A 138 9.21 9.35 -16.17
CA VAL A 138 8.85 10.23 -15.06
C VAL A 138 8.60 11.64 -15.60
N VAL A 139 7.40 12.17 -15.39
CA VAL A 139 7.05 13.57 -15.66
C VAL A 139 7.57 14.46 -14.53
N GLY A 140 7.37 14.00 -13.28
CA GLY A 140 7.85 14.68 -12.10
C GLY A 140 7.62 13.83 -10.86
N ARG A 141 8.35 14.15 -9.80
CA ARG A 141 8.29 13.49 -8.49
C ARG A 141 8.19 14.53 -7.39
N ALA A 142 7.50 14.19 -6.33
CA ALA A 142 7.38 14.96 -5.11
C ALA A 142 7.72 14.03 -3.94
N GLU A 143 8.98 14.04 -3.52
CA GLU A 143 9.50 13.15 -2.47
C GLU A 143 8.79 13.38 -1.15
N GLY A 144 8.64 14.65 -0.75
CA GLY A 144 7.98 15.00 0.50
C GLY A 144 6.52 14.58 0.56
N TYR A 145 5.78 14.62 -0.55
CA TYR A 145 4.39 14.19 -0.64
C TYR A 145 4.24 12.69 -0.95
N ASP A 146 5.32 12.00 -1.29
CA ASP A 146 5.33 10.62 -1.80
C ASP A 146 4.42 10.43 -3.02
N VAL A 147 4.41 11.37 -3.96
CA VAL A 147 3.59 11.35 -5.18
C VAL A 147 4.49 11.45 -6.40
N ALA A 148 4.20 10.67 -7.43
CA ALA A 148 4.85 10.76 -8.74
C ALA A 148 3.84 10.69 -9.87
N VAL A 149 4.17 11.35 -10.98
CA VAL A 149 3.43 11.28 -12.24
C VAL A 149 4.33 10.67 -13.30
N LEU A 150 3.82 9.64 -13.97
CA LEU A 150 4.46 9.02 -15.12
C LEU A 150 3.68 9.36 -16.38
N LYS A 151 4.36 9.31 -17.53
CA LYS A 151 3.79 9.40 -18.87
C LYS A 151 4.01 8.10 -19.63
N LEU A 152 2.95 7.48 -20.10
CA LEU A 152 3.05 6.31 -20.97
C LEU A 152 3.62 6.73 -22.33
N ARG A 153 4.66 6.04 -22.80
CA ARG A 153 5.12 6.13 -24.19
C ARG A 153 4.16 5.35 -25.07
N ASN A 154 3.71 5.97 -26.17
CA ASN A 154 2.75 5.37 -27.08
C ASN A 154 1.48 4.90 -26.35
N ALA A 155 0.91 5.77 -25.54
CA ALA A 155 -0.31 5.48 -24.77
C ALA A 155 -1.42 4.94 -25.69
N PRO A 156 -2.15 3.88 -25.29
CA PRO A 156 -3.23 3.35 -26.13
C PRO A 156 -4.37 4.35 -26.22
N SER A 157 -5.05 4.32 -27.38
CA SER A 157 -6.31 5.07 -27.52
C SER A 157 -7.38 4.46 -26.63
N GLY A 158 -8.24 5.29 -26.04
CA GLY A 158 -9.37 4.83 -25.24
C GLY A 158 -9.07 4.61 -23.76
N LEU A 159 -7.98 5.18 -23.23
CA LEU A 159 -7.74 5.20 -21.80
C LEU A 159 -8.94 5.81 -21.07
N THR A 160 -9.33 5.17 -19.98
CA THR A 160 -10.42 5.62 -19.11
C THR A 160 -9.82 6.05 -17.77
N PRO A 161 -9.70 7.36 -17.50
CA PRO A 161 -9.23 7.82 -16.20
C PRO A 161 -10.17 7.40 -15.07
N LEU A 162 -9.62 7.13 -13.89
CA LEU A 162 -10.45 6.93 -12.71
C LEU A 162 -11.07 8.28 -12.28
N PRO A 163 -12.35 8.30 -11.91
CA PRO A 163 -12.95 9.51 -11.36
C PRO A 163 -12.29 9.84 -10.02
N LEU A 164 -11.85 11.08 -9.85
CA LEU A 164 -11.36 11.56 -8.56
C LEU A 164 -12.54 11.99 -7.69
N GLY A 165 -12.51 11.54 -6.44
CA GLY A 165 -13.45 11.94 -5.41
C GLY A 165 -13.04 13.24 -4.71
N ASP A 166 -13.48 13.36 -3.47
CA ASP A 166 -13.17 14.50 -2.59
C ASP A 166 -12.80 13.95 -1.20
N SER A 167 -11.52 13.95 -0.89
CA SER A 167 -11.01 13.41 0.39
C SER A 167 -11.44 14.24 1.60
N ASP A 168 -11.72 15.53 1.42
CA ASP A 168 -12.14 16.40 2.53
C ASP A 168 -13.55 16.05 3.01
N ARG A 169 -14.41 15.57 2.09
CA ARG A 169 -15.78 15.12 2.37
C ARG A 169 -15.88 13.68 2.85
N THR A 170 -14.79 12.94 2.81
CA THR A 170 -14.75 11.56 3.32
C THR A 170 -14.92 11.55 4.83
N ALA A 171 -15.73 10.64 5.35
CA ALA A 171 -15.98 10.48 6.78
C ALA A 171 -15.47 9.15 7.32
N VAL A 172 -15.13 9.11 8.61
CA VAL A 172 -14.84 7.85 9.32
C VAL A 172 -16.07 6.95 9.24
N GLY A 173 -15.85 5.68 8.85
CA GLY A 173 -16.89 4.69 8.59
C GLY A 173 -17.29 4.56 7.11
N ASP A 174 -16.88 5.48 6.23
CA ASP A 174 -17.11 5.33 4.79
C ASP A 174 -16.39 4.09 4.26
N SER A 175 -17.07 3.32 3.38
CA SER A 175 -16.49 2.13 2.77
C SER A 175 -15.32 2.48 1.85
N THR A 176 -14.27 1.67 1.92
CA THR A 176 -13.08 1.78 1.08
C THR A 176 -12.83 0.52 0.28
N ILE A 177 -12.31 0.67 -0.93
CA ILE A 177 -11.88 -0.40 -1.81
C ILE A 177 -10.47 -0.06 -2.29
N ALA A 178 -9.47 -0.81 -1.81
CA ALA A 178 -8.10 -0.64 -2.25
C ALA A 178 -7.80 -1.61 -3.40
N ILE A 179 -7.18 -1.09 -4.46
CA ILE A 179 -6.75 -1.89 -5.61
C ILE A 179 -5.23 -1.80 -5.74
N GLY A 180 -4.61 -2.93 -6.07
CA GLY A 180 -3.18 -3.01 -6.28
C GLY A 180 -2.73 -4.30 -6.95
N ALA A 181 -1.41 -4.43 -7.12
CA ALA A 181 -0.75 -5.59 -7.72
C ALA A 181 0.36 -6.14 -6.80
N PRO A 182 0.01 -6.61 -5.58
CA PRO A 182 1.01 -7.12 -4.65
C PRO A 182 1.75 -8.32 -5.26
N PHE A 183 3.06 -8.35 -5.07
CA PHE A 183 3.95 -9.42 -5.55
C PHE A 183 3.90 -9.67 -7.08
N GLY A 184 3.56 -8.63 -7.87
CA GLY A 184 3.40 -8.79 -9.33
C GLY A 184 2.13 -9.54 -9.75
N LEU A 185 1.25 -9.87 -8.79
CA LEU A 185 -0.06 -10.44 -9.05
C LEU A 185 -1.03 -9.29 -9.33
N SER A 186 -1.34 -9.06 -10.60
CA SER A 186 -2.30 -8.03 -11.02
C SER A 186 -3.68 -8.27 -10.38
N ASN A 187 -4.39 -7.16 -10.09
CA ASN A 187 -5.80 -7.18 -9.74
C ASN A 187 -6.16 -7.69 -8.33
N THR A 188 -5.33 -7.40 -7.33
CA THR A 188 -5.73 -7.61 -5.94
C THR A 188 -6.66 -6.50 -5.49
N VAL A 189 -7.80 -6.87 -4.93
CA VAL A 189 -8.80 -5.95 -4.38
C VAL A 189 -9.03 -6.30 -2.93
N THR A 190 -8.90 -5.31 -2.04
CA THR A 190 -9.23 -5.44 -0.63
C THR A 190 -10.24 -4.39 -0.23
N THR A 191 -10.99 -4.63 0.84
CA THR A 191 -12.06 -3.73 1.30
C THR A 191 -11.94 -3.45 2.77
N GLY A 192 -12.43 -2.29 3.16
CA GLY A 192 -12.47 -1.85 4.54
C GLY A 192 -13.32 -0.59 4.68
N ILE A 193 -12.99 0.21 5.67
CA ILE A 193 -13.59 1.52 5.92
C ILE A 193 -12.49 2.57 6.12
N VAL A 194 -12.85 3.83 6.08
CA VAL A 194 -12.03 4.91 6.61
C VAL A 194 -12.02 4.79 8.13
N SER A 195 -10.90 4.40 8.72
CA SER A 195 -10.76 4.20 10.16
C SER A 195 -10.44 5.51 10.89
N ALA A 196 -9.69 6.41 10.23
CA ALA A 196 -9.37 7.74 10.74
C ALA A 196 -8.98 8.66 9.58
N LYS A 197 -8.98 9.97 9.86
CA LYS A 197 -8.49 11.02 8.96
C LYS A 197 -7.35 11.77 9.60
N ASP A 198 -6.63 12.48 8.78
CA ASP A 198 -5.59 13.43 9.20
C ASP A 198 -4.53 12.80 10.12
N ARG A 199 -4.17 11.55 9.84
CA ARG A 199 -3.10 10.85 10.57
C ARG A 199 -1.74 11.36 10.10
N PRO A 200 -0.95 11.96 11.00
CA PRO A 200 0.43 12.31 10.65
C PRO A 200 1.22 11.01 10.48
N VAL A 201 1.68 10.77 9.27
CA VAL A 201 2.49 9.60 8.93
C VAL A 201 3.78 10.08 8.31
N ALA A 202 4.90 9.62 8.86
CA ALA A 202 6.21 9.77 8.25
C ALA A 202 6.52 8.50 7.43
N SER A 203 6.95 8.68 6.19
CA SER A 203 7.38 7.61 5.30
C SER A 203 8.81 7.85 4.90
N GLY A 204 9.64 6.83 4.99
CA GLY A 204 11.04 6.85 4.57
C GLY A 204 11.74 5.59 5.07
N ASP A 205 12.81 5.23 4.41
CA ASP A 205 13.71 4.10 4.74
C ASP A 205 14.75 4.44 5.82
N GLY A 206 14.52 5.52 6.59
CA GLY A 206 15.47 6.02 7.59
C GLY A 206 16.59 6.88 7.02
N GLY A 207 16.55 7.21 5.74
CA GLY A 207 17.41 8.18 5.08
C GLY A 207 16.96 9.63 5.29
N SER A 208 17.67 10.56 4.64
CA SER A 208 17.47 12.02 4.83
C SER A 208 16.16 12.56 4.22
N ALA A 209 15.43 11.79 3.45
CA ALA A 209 14.20 12.19 2.77
C ALA A 209 13.01 11.48 3.39
N ASN A 210 12.42 12.06 4.42
CA ASN A 210 11.15 11.60 4.97
C ASN A 210 10.00 12.31 4.26
N SER A 211 9.05 11.56 3.73
CA SER A 211 7.77 12.13 3.35
C SER A 211 6.86 12.23 4.57
N TYR A 212 6.06 13.28 4.61
CA TYR A 212 5.09 13.50 5.68
C TYR A 212 3.73 13.69 5.05
N MET A 213 2.75 12.96 5.52
CA MET A 213 1.39 13.07 5.00
C MET A 213 0.37 13.14 6.13
N SER A 214 -0.68 13.92 5.90
CA SER A 214 -1.90 13.88 6.70
C SER A 214 -2.81 12.81 6.12
N ALA A 215 -2.55 11.53 6.46
CA ALA A 215 -3.09 10.38 5.76
C ALA A 215 -4.55 10.07 6.13
N LEU A 216 -5.28 9.50 5.16
CA LEU A 216 -6.45 8.67 5.43
C LEU A 216 -5.97 7.31 5.96
N GLN A 217 -6.56 6.85 7.07
CA GLN A 217 -6.33 5.51 7.60
C GLN A 217 -7.47 4.60 7.20
N THR A 218 -7.16 3.37 6.76
CA THR A 218 -8.14 2.33 6.43
C THR A 218 -7.73 0.98 7.01
N ASP A 219 -8.69 0.12 7.30
CA ASP A 219 -8.48 -1.28 7.67
C ASP A 219 -8.48 -2.23 6.45
N ALA A 220 -8.75 -1.71 5.25
CA ALA A 220 -8.47 -2.44 4.01
C ALA A 220 -6.99 -2.89 4.01
N SER A 221 -6.72 -4.14 3.62
CA SER A 221 -5.36 -4.68 3.63
C SER A 221 -4.48 -3.96 2.60
N ILE A 222 -3.59 -3.09 3.08
CA ILE A 222 -2.54 -2.44 2.29
C ILE A 222 -1.22 -3.16 2.57
N ASN A 223 -0.62 -3.72 1.52
CA ASN A 223 0.63 -4.48 1.58
C ASN A 223 1.60 -3.98 0.50
N PRO A 224 2.90 -4.30 0.58
CA PRO A 224 3.86 -4.01 -0.49
C PRO A 224 3.32 -4.49 -1.85
N GLY A 225 3.34 -3.59 -2.85
CA GLY A 225 2.74 -3.78 -4.15
C GLY A 225 1.39 -3.07 -4.34
N ASN A 226 0.62 -2.78 -3.28
CA ASN A 226 -0.55 -1.91 -3.37
C ASN A 226 -0.17 -0.42 -3.41
N SER A 227 1.05 -0.06 -2.98
CA SER A 227 1.57 1.31 -3.03
C SER A 227 1.42 1.92 -4.42
N GLY A 228 0.90 3.14 -4.48
CA GLY A 228 0.61 3.88 -5.70
C GLY A 228 -0.75 3.56 -6.32
N GLY A 229 -1.41 2.48 -5.89
CA GLY A 229 -2.76 2.12 -6.34
C GLY A 229 -3.85 3.01 -5.74
N PRO A 230 -5.04 3.02 -6.33
CA PRO A 230 -6.15 3.83 -5.86
C PRO A 230 -6.80 3.23 -4.61
N LEU A 231 -7.15 4.09 -3.65
CA LEU A 231 -8.16 3.84 -2.62
C LEU A 231 -9.46 4.47 -3.12
N LEU A 232 -10.49 3.64 -3.35
CA LEU A 232 -11.77 4.07 -3.89
C LEU A 232 -12.84 4.14 -2.80
N ASP A 233 -13.82 5.00 -2.99
CA ASP A 233 -15.10 4.97 -2.25
C ASP A 233 -16.06 3.92 -2.83
N ALA A 234 -17.21 3.73 -2.21
CA ALA A 234 -18.25 2.79 -2.66
C ALA A 234 -18.83 3.12 -4.05
N ARG A 235 -18.60 4.33 -4.59
CA ARG A 235 -19.03 4.76 -5.93
C ARG A 235 -17.94 4.53 -6.98
N GLY A 236 -16.75 4.13 -6.56
CA GLY A 236 -15.58 3.92 -7.41
C GLY A 236 -14.80 5.20 -7.73
N ALA A 237 -14.98 6.25 -6.96
CA ALA A 237 -14.17 7.46 -7.06
C ALA A 237 -12.92 7.33 -6.16
N VAL A 238 -11.78 7.77 -6.66
CA VAL A 238 -10.51 7.75 -5.90
C VAL A 238 -10.58 8.76 -4.78
N ILE A 239 -10.43 8.32 -3.52
CA ILE A 239 -10.33 9.16 -2.33
C ILE A 239 -8.91 9.27 -1.79
N GLY A 240 -8.00 8.40 -2.24
CA GLY A 240 -6.59 8.45 -1.87
C GLY A 240 -5.70 7.56 -2.73
N ILE A 241 -4.39 7.69 -2.52
CA ILE A 241 -3.36 6.80 -3.09
C ILE A 241 -2.85 5.90 -1.97
N ASN A 242 -2.98 4.58 -2.12
CA ASN A 242 -2.48 3.62 -1.14
C ASN A 242 -0.97 3.79 -0.95
N SER A 243 -0.52 3.78 0.29
CA SER A 243 0.91 3.81 0.63
C SER A 243 1.19 2.73 1.68
N ALA A 244 1.88 1.67 1.27
CA ALA A 244 2.32 0.59 2.15
C ALA A 244 3.59 1.01 2.87
N ILE A 245 3.43 1.85 3.87
CA ILE A 245 4.50 2.35 4.72
C ILE A 245 4.72 1.35 5.86
N GLN A 246 5.97 1.05 6.19
CA GLN A 246 6.28 0.30 7.41
C GLN A 246 5.88 1.15 8.61
N SER A 247 4.99 0.62 9.47
CA SER A 247 4.64 1.27 10.73
C SER A 247 5.88 1.49 11.58
N PRO A 248 6.08 2.69 12.18
CA PRO A 248 7.14 2.91 13.16
C PRO A 248 6.92 1.97 14.35
N GLY A 249 7.79 1.01 14.56
CA GLY A 249 7.68 0.02 15.64
C GLY A 249 8.21 -1.37 15.31
N GLY A 250 8.54 -1.63 14.04
CA GLY A 250 9.09 -2.92 13.59
C GLY A 250 10.62 -3.04 13.64
N GLY A 251 11.32 -2.22 14.40
CA GLY A 251 12.77 -2.30 14.65
C GLY A 251 13.13 -3.38 15.68
N GLY A 252 12.88 -4.65 15.40
CA GLY A 252 13.29 -5.79 16.21
C GLY A 252 13.69 -6.94 15.30
N LEU A 253 14.93 -7.42 15.46
CA LEU A 253 15.57 -8.60 14.89
C LEU A 253 14.59 -9.72 14.48
N GLY A 254 14.12 -9.72 13.25
CA GLY A 254 13.29 -10.78 12.68
C GLY A 254 12.52 -10.25 11.48
N GLN A 255 13.06 -10.48 10.28
CA GLN A 255 12.35 -10.30 9.01
C GLN A 255 11.12 -11.22 8.98
N SER A 256 10.02 -10.75 9.53
CA SER A 256 8.71 -11.28 9.22
C SER A 256 8.05 -10.24 8.34
N GLN A 257 7.76 -10.58 7.10
CA GLN A 257 6.77 -9.87 6.28
C GLN A 257 5.43 -9.95 7.03
N ALA A 258 5.24 -9.10 8.02
CA ALA A 258 3.97 -8.96 8.67
C ALA A 258 3.02 -8.34 7.63
N GLY A 259 2.04 -9.11 7.18
CA GLY A 259 0.94 -8.61 6.39
C GLY A 259 0.21 -7.48 7.16
N SER A 260 -0.64 -6.74 6.46
CA SER A 260 -1.43 -5.66 7.03
C SER A 260 -2.13 -6.11 8.32
N VAL A 261 -1.84 -5.42 9.41
CA VAL A 261 -2.51 -5.64 10.72
C VAL A 261 -3.78 -4.79 10.87
N GLY A 262 -4.42 -4.41 9.76
CA GLY A 262 -5.59 -3.52 9.77
C GLY A 262 -5.23 -2.03 9.89
N LEU A 263 -3.98 -1.67 9.64
CA LEU A 263 -3.48 -0.30 9.60
C LEU A 263 -2.93 -0.01 8.21
N GLY A 264 -3.79 0.43 7.31
CA GLY A 264 -3.42 0.92 5.99
C GLY A 264 -3.48 2.45 5.95
N PHE A 265 -2.64 3.07 5.13
CA PHE A 265 -2.61 4.51 4.95
C PHE A 265 -2.76 4.87 3.46
N ALA A 266 -3.36 6.02 3.20
CA ALA A 266 -3.47 6.55 1.85
C ALA A 266 -3.29 8.08 1.86
N ILE A 267 -2.58 8.58 0.86
CA ILE A 267 -2.43 10.01 0.61
C ILE A 267 -3.78 10.55 0.13
N PRO A 268 -4.36 11.59 0.77
CA PRO A 268 -5.65 12.15 0.36
C PRO A 268 -5.64 12.60 -1.11
N VAL A 269 -6.72 12.30 -1.85
CA VAL A 269 -6.76 12.57 -3.31
C VAL A 269 -6.72 14.07 -3.64
N ASN A 270 -7.25 14.95 -2.78
CA ASN A 270 -7.21 16.39 -3.01
C ASN A 270 -5.77 16.91 -3.00
N GLN A 271 -4.93 16.41 -2.06
CA GLN A 271 -3.51 16.69 -2.02
C GLN A 271 -2.79 16.09 -3.25
N ALA A 272 -3.02 14.79 -3.52
CA ALA A 272 -2.40 14.12 -4.65
C ALA A 272 -2.71 14.79 -5.99
N ARG A 273 -3.96 15.25 -6.20
CA ARG A 273 -4.37 16.00 -7.39
C ARG A 273 -3.62 17.31 -7.52
N THR A 274 -3.54 18.11 -6.44
CA THR A 274 -2.83 19.39 -6.45
C THR A 274 -1.36 19.19 -6.82
N VAL A 275 -0.71 18.17 -6.23
CA VAL A 275 0.68 17.81 -6.53
C VAL A 275 0.83 17.32 -7.97
N ALA A 276 -0.04 16.42 -8.44
CA ALA A 276 0.00 15.91 -9.81
C ALA A 276 -0.11 17.03 -10.86
N GLU A 277 -1.02 17.98 -10.66
CA GLU A 277 -1.17 19.15 -11.54
C GLU A 277 0.11 20.01 -11.60
N GLN A 278 0.80 20.19 -10.46
CA GLN A 278 2.10 20.88 -10.40
C GLN A 278 3.17 20.11 -11.17
N LEU A 279 3.26 18.78 -10.94
CA LEU A 279 4.24 17.93 -11.62
C LEU A 279 4.02 17.89 -13.13
N ILE A 280 2.78 17.81 -13.61
CA ILE A 280 2.46 17.83 -15.04
C ILE A 280 2.82 19.19 -15.65
N LYS A 281 2.55 20.28 -14.95
CA LYS A 281 2.74 21.63 -15.50
C LYS A 281 4.18 22.14 -15.38
N GLU A 282 4.85 21.86 -14.23
CA GLU A 282 6.13 22.48 -13.89
C GLU A 282 7.27 21.44 -13.71
N GLY A 283 6.96 20.14 -13.72
CA GLY A 283 7.93 19.06 -13.49
C GLY A 283 8.41 18.92 -12.05
N GLN A 284 7.98 19.79 -11.13
CA GLN A 284 8.44 19.83 -9.76
C GLN A 284 7.32 20.26 -8.80
N PRO A 285 7.34 19.77 -7.54
CA PRO A 285 6.36 20.14 -6.54
C PRO A 285 6.57 21.54 -5.99
N VAL A 286 5.54 22.09 -5.37
CA VAL A 286 5.61 23.33 -4.60
C VAL A 286 5.10 23.04 -3.19
N TYR A 287 5.96 23.25 -2.19
CA TYR A 287 5.62 23.03 -0.79
C TYR A 287 5.27 24.36 -0.12
N PRO A 288 4.15 24.42 0.64
CA PRO A 288 3.92 25.50 1.57
C PRO A 288 4.90 25.37 2.76
N LEU A 289 5.34 26.50 3.28
CA LEU A 289 6.24 26.52 4.44
C LEU A 289 6.03 27.75 5.32
N ILE A 290 6.34 27.59 6.61
CA ILE A 290 6.39 28.69 7.57
C ILE A 290 7.77 29.34 7.67
N GLY A 291 8.83 28.67 7.22
CA GLY A 291 10.21 29.14 7.30
C GLY A 291 10.78 29.07 8.73
N ALA A 292 10.51 27.95 9.41
CA ALA A 292 11.12 27.60 10.68
C ALA A 292 11.54 26.13 10.68
N THR A 293 12.71 25.83 11.23
CA THR A 293 13.17 24.46 11.49
C THR A 293 12.60 24.01 12.83
N VAL A 294 12.01 22.82 12.87
CA VAL A 294 11.44 22.23 14.08
C VAL A 294 12.10 20.89 14.42
N ASN A 295 12.11 20.55 15.71
CA ASN A 295 12.61 19.28 16.16
C ASN A 295 11.66 18.14 15.73
N MET A 296 12.24 17.09 15.09
CA MET A 296 11.47 15.97 14.52
C MET A 296 11.32 14.78 15.47
N THR A 297 12.12 14.74 16.54
CA THR A 297 12.19 13.60 17.47
C THR A 297 11.46 13.81 18.78
N GLN A 298 11.02 15.05 19.07
CA GLN A 298 10.30 15.37 20.30
C GLN A 298 8.80 15.16 20.09
N GLU A 299 8.20 14.33 20.93
CA GLU A 299 6.77 14.03 20.90
C GLU A 299 6.06 14.52 22.17
N GLY A 300 4.79 14.87 22.04
CA GLY A 300 3.86 15.06 23.16
C GLY A 300 3.66 16.52 23.63
N GLU A 301 4.60 17.42 23.36
CA GLU A 301 4.52 18.81 23.85
C GLU A 301 4.25 19.85 22.75
N GLY A 302 4.19 19.42 21.49
CA GLY A 302 4.11 20.30 20.32
C GLY A 302 5.35 20.29 19.46
N ALA A 303 5.35 21.07 18.39
CA ALA A 303 6.51 21.21 17.49
C ALA A 303 7.43 22.34 17.99
N ARG A 304 8.55 21.97 18.61
CA ARG A 304 9.53 22.94 19.11
C ARG A 304 10.37 23.50 17.97
N VAL A 305 10.42 24.81 17.83
CA VAL A 305 11.36 25.50 16.94
C VAL A 305 12.78 25.24 17.43
N ALA A 306 13.63 24.72 16.57
CA ALA A 306 15.02 24.37 16.88
C ALA A 306 15.80 25.61 17.33
N ASP A 307 16.93 25.41 18.05
CA ASP A 307 17.79 26.50 18.43
C ASP A 307 18.60 27.01 17.23
N ASP A 308 19.01 26.08 16.35
CA ASP A 308 19.75 26.36 15.11
C ASP A 308 19.07 25.63 13.94
N GLY A 309 19.21 26.15 12.72
CA GLY A 309 18.79 25.52 11.48
C GLY A 309 19.80 24.50 10.96
N GLU A 310 19.42 23.76 9.91
CA GLU A 310 20.32 22.81 9.24
C GLU A 310 21.60 23.49 8.74
N GLY A 311 22.76 22.85 8.98
CA GLY A 311 24.06 23.34 8.55
C GLY A 311 24.50 24.63 9.23
N GLY A 312 23.96 24.97 10.42
CA GLY A 312 24.29 26.21 11.16
C GLY A 312 23.57 27.45 10.63
N SER A 313 22.53 27.28 9.82
CA SER A 313 21.64 28.36 9.40
C SER A 313 20.76 28.85 10.55
N ALA A 314 20.05 29.97 10.38
CA ALA A 314 19.08 30.41 11.38
C ALA A 314 17.87 29.47 11.43
N ALA A 315 17.47 29.02 12.62
CA ALA A 315 16.30 28.15 12.80
C ALA A 315 14.99 28.81 12.32
N VAL A 316 14.88 30.11 12.38
CA VAL A 316 13.79 30.91 11.80
C VAL A 316 14.36 31.72 10.64
N THR A 317 13.90 31.43 9.43
CA THR A 317 14.34 32.10 8.20
C THR A 317 14.12 33.60 8.30
N PRO A 318 15.18 34.43 8.18
CA PRO A 318 15.05 35.90 8.24
C PRO A 318 14.04 36.40 7.18
N ASN A 319 13.14 37.30 7.59
CA ASN A 319 12.06 37.81 6.77
C ASN A 319 11.06 36.78 6.23
N GLY A 320 11.17 35.51 6.66
CA GLY A 320 10.20 34.44 6.36
C GLY A 320 8.87 34.62 7.10
N PRO A 321 7.87 33.78 6.79
CA PRO A 321 6.56 33.83 7.45
C PRO A 321 6.64 33.77 8.98
N ALA A 322 7.37 32.78 9.52
CA ALA A 322 7.55 32.61 10.96
C ALA A 322 8.22 33.83 11.63
N ALA A 323 9.26 34.38 11.00
CA ALA A 323 9.94 35.61 11.50
C ALA A 323 8.98 36.80 11.53
N LYS A 324 8.19 37.00 10.46
CA LYS A 324 7.20 38.08 10.40
C LYS A 324 6.11 37.93 11.44
N ALA A 325 5.74 36.70 11.77
CA ALA A 325 4.77 36.38 12.84
C ALA A 325 5.39 36.44 14.25
N GLY A 326 6.71 36.71 14.37
CA GLY A 326 7.38 36.88 15.65
C GLY A 326 7.80 35.59 16.34
N LEU A 327 7.82 34.44 15.63
CA LEU A 327 8.38 33.19 16.16
C LEU A 327 9.89 33.31 16.38
N LYS A 328 10.38 32.57 17.38
CA LYS A 328 11.80 32.56 17.79
C LYS A 328 12.24 31.12 18.08
N PRO A 329 13.55 30.85 18.05
CA PRO A 329 14.08 29.58 18.57
C PRO A 329 13.54 29.27 19.96
N GLY A 330 13.22 28.02 20.24
CA GLY A 330 12.69 27.55 21.50
C GLY A 330 11.17 27.68 21.69
N ASP A 331 10.44 28.38 20.81
CA ASP A 331 8.97 28.38 20.82
C ASP A 331 8.42 26.98 20.55
N VAL A 332 7.33 26.61 21.20
CA VAL A 332 6.64 25.34 21.00
C VAL A 332 5.30 25.59 20.31
N ILE A 333 5.17 25.17 19.05
CA ILE A 333 3.95 25.31 18.27
C ILE A 333 2.98 24.22 18.72
N THR A 334 1.81 24.62 19.27
CA THR A 334 0.80 23.72 19.85
C THR A 334 -0.48 23.64 19.04
N LYS A 335 -0.71 24.62 18.11
CA LYS A 335 -1.83 24.57 17.16
C LYS A 335 -1.45 25.18 15.82
N PHE A 336 -2.02 24.62 14.75
CA PHE A 336 -1.96 25.16 13.40
C PHE A 336 -3.37 25.04 12.77
N GLY A 337 -4.01 26.18 12.48
CA GLY A 337 -5.44 26.22 12.22
C GLY A 337 -6.22 25.69 13.43
N ASP A 338 -7.14 24.77 13.16
CA ASP A 338 -7.92 24.08 14.19
C ASP A 338 -7.21 22.81 14.73
N ARG A 339 -6.09 22.43 14.10
CA ARG A 339 -5.36 21.21 14.44
C ARG A 339 -4.47 21.40 15.67
N VAL A 340 -4.57 20.48 16.63
CA VAL A 340 -3.60 20.36 17.73
C VAL A 340 -2.32 19.75 17.17
N ILE A 341 -1.20 20.36 17.48
CA ILE A 341 0.16 19.91 17.08
C ILE A 341 0.82 19.30 18.30
N ASP A 342 1.21 18.04 18.20
CA ASP A 342 1.89 17.27 19.24
C ASP A 342 3.36 17.01 18.94
N SER A 343 3.78 17.23 17.67
CA SER A 343 5.13 16.90 17.21
C SER A 343 5.51 17.69 15.95
N GLY A 344 6.81 17.67 15.58
CA GLY A 344 7.31 18.22 14.32
C GLY A 344 6.68 17.57 13.10
N PRO A 345 6.63 16.21 13.01
CA PRO A 345 5.93 15.50 11.94
C PRO A 345 4.47 15.91 11.75
N THR A 346 3.73 16.08 12.85
CA THR A 346 2.32 16.54 12.79
C THR A 346 2.23 17.95 12.21
N LEU A 347 3.11 18.86 12.60
CA LEU A 347 3.13 20.21 12.06
C LEU A 347 3.43 20.23 10.55
N ILE A 348 4.45 19.46 10.10
CA ILE A 348 4.81 19.42 8.68
C ILE A 348 3.67 18.81 7.85
N SER A 349 3.11 17.68 8.30
CA SER A 349 2.00 17.04 7.60
C SER A 349 0.79 17.97 7.48
N GLU A 350 0.51 18.77 8.51
CA GLU A 350 -0.59 19.73 8.49
C GLU A 350 -0.30 20.92 7.58
N ILE A 351 0.89 21.52 7.65
CA ILE A 351 1.29 22.61 6.74
C ILE A 351 1.10 22.18 5.28
N TRP A 352 1.44 20.93 4.94
CA TRP A 352 1.37 20.42 3.58
C TRP A 352 -0.03 20.11 3.06
N THR A 353 -1.07 20.19 3.90
CA THR A 353 -2.48 20.17 3.44
C THR A 353 -2.91 21.50 2.84
N HIS A 354 -2.18 22.57 3.13
CA HIS A 354 -2.45 23.94 2.67
C HIS A 354 -1.74 24.27 1.36
N LYS A 355 -1.98 25.50 0.87
CA LYS A 355 -1.32 26.03 -0.34
C LYS A 355 -0.43 27.21 0.03
N PRO A 356 0.65 27.45 -0.73
CA PRO A 356 1.37 28.70 -0.63
C PRO A 356 0.44 29.91 -0.79
N GLY A 357 0.60 30.90 0.10
CA GLY A 357 -0.24 32.09 0.16
C GLY A 357 -1.42 31.98 1.12
N ASP A 358 -1.77 30.79 1.61
CA ASP A 358 -2.82 30.62 2.60
C ASP A 358 -2.42 31.32 3.92
N LYS A 359 -3.42 31.90 4.57
CA LYS A 359 -3.29 32.52 5.88
C LYS A 359 -3.86 31.58 6.92
N VAL A 360 -3.04 31.17 7.87
CA VAL A 360 -3.38 30.20 8.89
C VAL A 360 -3.06 30.75 10.27
N SER A 361 -3.95 30.52 11.23
CA SER A 361 -3.69 30.83 12.64
C SER A 361 -2.70 29.82 13.20
N LEU A 362 -1.67 30.30 13.90
CA LEU A 362 -0.66 29.47 14.56
C LEU A 362 -0.60 29.87 16.03
N THR A 363 -0.76 28.90 16.93
CA THR A 363 -0.57 29.11 18.36
C THR A 363 0.73 28.45 18.80
N TYR A 364 1.56 29.23 19.47
CA TYR A 364 2.79 28.75 20.09
C TYR A 364 2.87 29.15 21.55
N GLU A 365 3.63 28.41 22.32
CA GLU A 365 3.97 28.70 23.70
C GLU A 365 5.40 29.20 23.79
N ARG A 366 5.58 30.32 24.54
CA ARG A 366 6.88 30.88 24.90
C ARG A 366 6.92 31.12 26.39
N SER A 367 7.84 30.48 27.11
CA SER A 367 7.94 30.53 28.56
C SER A 367 6.61 30.23 29.25
N GLY A 368 5.88 29.22 28.77
CA GLY A 368 4.58 28.79 29.31
C GLY A 368 3.40 29.70 29.00
N LYS A 369 3.56 30.70 28.13
CA LYS A 369 2.48 31.62 27.74
C LYS A 369 2.07 31.35 26.30
N PRO A 370 0.81 30.95 26.05
CA PRO A 370 0.30 30.76 24.69
C PRO A 370 0.12 32.11 23.98
N THR A 371 0.47 32.16 22.70
CA THR A 371 0.28 33.30 21.81
C THR A 371 -0.21 32.79 20.47
N THR A 372 -1.26 33.40 19.94
CA THR A 372 -1.80 33.09 18.61
C THR A 372 -1.47 34.21 17.63
N VAL A 373 -0.96 33.85 16.46
CA VAL A 373 -0.59 34.77 15.38
C VAL A 373 -1.12 34.26 14.05
N GLU A 374 -1.25 35.12 13.05
CA GLU A 374 -1.55 34.73 11.67
C GLU A 374 -0.25 34.56 10.89
N VAL A 375 -0.10 33.47 10.18
CA VAL A 375 1.06 33.17 9.31
C VAL A 375 0.58 33.03 7.88
N THR A 376 1.18 33.76 6.94
CA THR A 376 0.96 33.56 5.51
C THR A 376 2.02 32.62 4.98
N LEU A 377 1.64 31.46 4.46
CA LEU A 377 2.55 30.42 4.01
C LEU A 377 3.36 30.87 2.79
N ALA A 378 4.66 30.67 2.81
CA ALA A 378 5.52 30.88 1.66
C ALA A 378 5.58 29.62 0.79
N ALA A 379 6.24 29.72 -0.37
CA ALA A 379 6.43 28.62 -1.31
C ALA A 379 7.90 28.18 -1.36
N ARG A 380 8.13 26.86 -1.36
CA ARG A 380 9.42 26.27 -1.75
C ARG A 380 9.18 25.39 -2.98
N LYS A 381 9.94 25.59 -4.05
CA LYS A 381 9.90 24.76 -5.26
C LYS A 381 10.92 23.63 -5.18
N GLY A 382 10.52 22.44 -5.59
CA GLY A 382 11.35 21.23 -5.59
C GLY A 382 11.54 20.62 -4.21
N ASP A 383 12.21 19.47 -4.18
CA ASP A 383 12.48 18.69 -2.97
C ASP A 383 13.76 19.11 -2.21
N ARG A 384 14.52 20.09 -2.76
CA ARG A 384 15.77 20.61 -2.19
C ARG A 384 15.61 22.00 -1.62
#